data_a8fcf3305c671758e331d0c27bcbc809
#
_entry.id   a8fcf3305c671758e331d0c27bcbc809
#
_cell.length_a   1.000
_cell.length_b   1.000
_cell.length_c   1.000
_cell.angle_alpha   90.00
_cell.angle_beta   90.00
_cell.angle_gamma   90.00
#
_symmetry.space_group_name_H-M   'P 1'
#
loop_
_entity.id
_entity.type
_entity.pdbx_description
1 polymer ?
#
loop_
_entity_poly.entity_id
_entity_poly.type
_entity_poly.pdbx_seq_one_letter_code
_entity_poly.pdbx_strand_id
1 'polypeptide(L)'
;MKKIVHNYKLSPKVQLLSIFFSAVLLMAGYEFLKELYFKGTLSLWESHAITVIVTGIFSTIAALLTIKLANGLVKESQQARLKIASINDSLFDAVILINEYGIIETINPATERMFGYSHNELIGSNIKILMPEPFCSEHDRYLHNFLTTRIPKIIGKTRREVPGKRANGELFPMDLVVSEIVTNGRSEFIGIVRDMTDYKHAEHEMARLRQVELQRLDYLQHELEMAARVQKNMLPLEFPLYPNCKEFDIFASMVAARQIGGDFYDVFLMDENKLFVAIGDVSGKGVSAALHMAQCMAHLRMLSLHESRPHKILRKLNNLLCENNGSGMFITLCCGILDVQTGEFVYSNAGHNPPLTNAINGCYEFMPVPKSIVLGYMRDVKYTYLTVQLNPGNTVFLYTDGVTEAENKQQHLFSDEKLLKLLVTSGEVSAQKTIELVNAEIDQFTEDSEQSDDITMLALRYLGTGYSNI
;
A
#
# COMPACT_ATOMS: atom_id res chain seq x y z
N MET A 1 24.19 -27.55 12.74
CA MET A 1 24.44 -28.53 13.85
C MET A 1 25.71 -28.14 14.57
N LYS A 2 25.62 -27.27 15.60
CA LYS A 2 26.75 -27.01 16.52
C LYS A 2 26.48 -27.81 17.80
N LYS A 3 27.35 -28.76 18.08
CA LYS A 3 27.34 -29.56 19.32
C LYS A 3 27.46 -28.63 20.52
N ILE A 4 26.42 -28.58 21.34
CA ILE A 4 26.45 -27.99 22.67
C ILE A 4 27.23 -28.99 23.57
N VAL A 5 28.51 -28.72 23.78
CA VAL A 5 29.28 -29.41 24.80
C VAL A 5 28.83 -28.84 26.15
N HIS A 6 27.97 -29.57 26.86
CA HIS A 6 27.63 -29.29 28.24
C HIS A 6 28.85 -29.61 29.08
N ASN A 7 29.64 -28.60 29.43
CA ASN A 7 30.63 -28.72 30.50
C ASN A 7 29.87 -28.85 31.83
N TYR A 8 29.69 -30.07 32.29
CA TYR A 8 29.21 -30.35 33.64
C TYR A 8 30.27 -29.89 34.65
N LYS A 9 30.28 -28.59 35.01
CA LYS A 9 31.01 -28.11 36.16
C LYS A 9 30.35 -28.72 37.42
N LEU A 10 31.02 -29.60 38.12
CA LEU A 10 30.58 -30.13 39.40
C LEU A 10 30.22 -28.98 40.35
N SER A 11 29.20 -29.16 41.19
CA SER A 11 28.83 -28.10 42.12
C SER A 11 29.99 -27.79 43.08
N PRO A 12 30.11 -26.53 43.55
CA PRO A 12 31.22 -26.12 44.44
C PRO A 12 31.35 -27.02 45.67
N LYS A 13 30.26 -27.51 46.23
CA LYS A 13 30.24 -28.45 47.34
C LYS A 13 30.89 -29.79 46.98
N VAL A 14 30.57 -30.31 45.77
CA VAL A 14 31.14 -31.57 45.28
C VAL A 14 32.64 -31.43 44.97
N GLN A 15 33.08 -30.27 44.46
CA GLN A 15 34.47 -29.98 44.20
C GLN A 15 35.31 -29.93 45.54
N LEU A 16 34.74 -29.24 46.53
CA LEU A 16 35.35 -29.19 47.87
C LEU A 16 35.46 -30.62 48.54
N LEU A 17 34.41 -31.40 48.45
CA LEU A 17 34.36 -32.77 48.92
C LEU A 17 35.38 -33.62 48.17
N SER A 18 35.49 -33.48 46.85
CA SER A 18 36.48 -34.19 46.03
C SER A 18 37.92 -33.86 46.41
N ILE A 19 38.22 -32.60 46.67
CA ILE A 19 39.55 -32.16 47.14
C ILE A 19 39.86 -32.81 48.51
N PHE A 20 38.90 -32.78 49.42
CA PHE A 20 39.07 -33.40 50.75
C PHE A 20 39.32 -34.92 50.67
N PHE A 21 38.46 -35.65 49.95
CA PHE A 21 38.64 -37.11 49.79
C PHE A 21 39.89 -37.47 49.03
N SER A 22 40.31 -36.68 48.03
CA SER A 22 41.60 -36.91 47.35
C SER A 22 42.75 -36.69 48.22
N ALA A 23 42.77 -35.71 49.13
CA ALA A 23 43.82 -35.47 50.10
C ALA A 23 43.88 -36.61 51.09
N VAL A 24 42.76 -37.11 51.61
CA VAL A 24 42.70 -38.26 52.54
C VAL A 24 43.23 -39.53 51.87
N LEU A 25 42.83 -39.84 50.63
CA LEU A 25 43.32 -41.02 49.89
C LEU A 25 44.85 -40.96 49.63
N LEU A 26 45.35 -39.78 49.27
CA LEU A 26 46.78 -39.57 49.04
C LEU A 26 47.58 -39.77 50.34
N MET A 27 47.06 -39.29 51.49
CA MET A 27 47.67 -39.51 52.78
C MET A 27 47.64 -40.96 53.18
N ALA A 28 46.52 -41.67 53.00
CA ALA A 28 46.44 -43.11 53.28
C ALA A 28 47.40 -43.95 52.41
N GLY A 29 47.49 -43.60 51.13
CA GLY A 29 48.43 -44.18 50.18
C GLY A 29 49.91 -43.93 50.57
N TYR A 30 50.20 -42.70 51.00
CA TYR A 30 51.54 -42.35 51.50
C TYR A 30 51.90 -43.16 52.71
N GLU A 31 51.04 -43.28 53.71
CA GLU A 31 51.31 -44.09 54.92
C GLU A 31 51.53 -45.60 54.58
N PHE A 32 50.71 -46.14 53.67
CA PHE A 32 50.82 -47.49 53.16
C PHE A 32 52.16 -47.72 52.43
N LEU A 33 52.58 -46.86 51.56
CA LEU A 33 53.88 -46.97 50.86
C LEU A 33 55.04 -46.78 51.79
N LYS A 34 54.93 -45.87 52.75
CA LYS A 34 55.96 -45.70 53.82
C LYS A 34 56.16 -46.97 54.59
N GLU A 35 55.12 -47.67 55.01
CA GLU A 35 55.20 -48.92 55.73
C GLU A 35 55.78 -50.07 54.92
N LEU A 36 55.45 -50.12 53.59
CA LEU A 36 55.92 -51.15 52.67
C LEU A 36 57.40 -51.03 52.32
N TYR A 37 57.90 -49.81 52.08
CA TYR A 37 59.27 -49.63 51.58
C TYR A 37 60.31 -49.29 52.64
N PHE A 38 59.92 -48.75 53.81
CA PHE A 38 60.82 -48.25 54.82
C PHE A 38 60.70 -48.99 56.15
N LYS A 39 59.99 -50.11 56.18
CA LYS A 39 59.85 -50.93 57.39
C LYS A 39 61.19 -51.46 57.87
N GLY A 40 61.68 -50.97 59.05
CA GLY A 40 62.97 -51.36 59.68
C GLY A 40 64.21 -50.57 59.23
N THR A 41 64.08 -49.60 58.29
CA THR A 41 65.23 -48.79 57.84
C THR A 41 65.27 -47.37 58.45
N LEU A 42 64.13 -46.88 58.97
CA LEU A 42 64.02 -45.58 59.63
C LEU A 42 63.81 -45.73 61.14
N SER A 43 64.44 -44.85 61.89
CA SER A 43 64.11 -44.71 63.32
C SER A 43 62.69 -44.16 63.49
N LEU A 44 62.08 -44.41 64.65
CA LEU A 44 60.72 -43.97 64.97
C LEU A 44 60.57 -42.44 64.78
N TRP A 45 61.58 -41.67 65.19
CA TRP A 45 61.61 -40.22 65.07
C TRP A 45 61.69 -39.71 63.62
N GLU A 46 62.53 -40.34 62.80
CA GLU A 46 62.62 -39.99 61.36
C GLU A 46 61.30 -40.27 60.60
N SER A 47 60.67 -41.40 60.91
CA SER A 47 59.37 -41.76 60.38
C SER A 47 58.30 -40.72 60.73
N HIS A 48 58.22 -40.25 61.95
CA HIS A 48 57.30 -39.24 62.42
C HIS A 48 57.60 -37.88 61.80
N ALA A 49 58.85 -37.46 61.67
CA ALA A 49 59.25 -36.20 61.08
C ALA A 49 58.83 -36.14 59.63
N ILE A 50 59.04 -37.20 58.84
CA ILE A 50 58.61 -37.25 57.41
C ILE A 50 57.08 -37.17 57.27
N THR A 51 56.34 -37.89 58.15
CA THR A 51 54.87 -37.83 58.15
C THR A 51 54.35 -36.40 58.42
N VAL A 52 54.91 -35.71 59.39
CA VAL A 52 54.53 -34.32 59.70
C VAL A 52 54.80 -33.37 58.55
N ILE A 53 55.96 -33.50 57.86
CA ILE A 53 56.32 -32.68 56.74
C ILE A 53 55.37 -32.94 55.58
N VAL A 54 55.10 -34.18 55.20
CA VAL A 54 54.22 -34.56 54.07
C VAL A 54 52.78 -34.15 54.35
N THR A 55 52.25 -34.37 55.56
CA THR A 55 50.92 -33.91 55.95
C THR A 55 50.81 -32.40 55.91
N GLY A 56 51.85 -31.68 56.35
CA GLY A 56 51.93 -30.23 56.27
C GLY A 56 51.84 -29.71 54.79
N ILE A 57 52.58 -30.36 53.88
CA ILE A 57 52.59 -30.03 52.48
C ILE A 57 51.17 -30.28 51.85
N PHE A 58 50.58 -31.46 52.09
CA PHE A 58 49.26 -31.79 51.59
C PHE A 58 48.19 -30.86 52.15
N SER A 59 48.20 -30.52 53.40
CA SER A 59 47.28 -29.57 54.03
C SER A 59 47.38 -28.17 53.42
N THR A 60 48.64 -27.73 53.20
CA THR A 60 48.89 -26.43 52.59
C THR A 60 48.36 -26.38 51.12
N ILE A 61 48.62 -27.41 50.32
CA ILE A 61 48.11 -27.51 48.93
C ILE A 61 46.57 -27.53 48.92
N ALA A 62 45.96 -28.34 49.80
CA ALA A 62 44.49 -28.40 49.91
C ALA A 62 43.89 -27.04 50.31
N ALA A 63 44.49 -26.32 51.25
CA ALA A 63 44.08 -24.99 51.66
C ALA A 63 44.19 -23.98 50.51
N LEU A 64 45.31 -23.97 49.76
CA LEU A 64 45.51 -23.10 48.63
C LEU A 64 44.50 -23.36 47.51
N LEU A 65 44.18 -24.61 47.19
CA LEU A 65 43.18 -25.02 46.24
C LEU A 65 41.76 -24.53 46.65
N THR A 66 41.42 -24.66 47.92
CA THR A 66 40.16 -24.26 48.50
C THR A 66 39.98 -22.72 48.43
N ILE A 67 41.03 -21.96 48.81
CA ILE A 67 41.04 -20.50 48.71
C ILE A 67 40.89 -20.05 47.25
N LYS A 68 41.64 -20.68 46.35
CA LYS A 68 41.51 -20.35 44.88
C LYS A 68 40.13 -20.62 44.37
N LEU A 69 39.48 -21.72 44.74
CA LEU A 69 38.10 -22.04 44.35
C LEU A 69 37.09 -21.01 44.91
N ALA A 70 37.20 -20.69 46.20
CA ALA A 70 36.34 -19.71 46.87
C ALA A 70 36.46 -18.32 46.24
N ASN A 71 37.68 -17.86 45.98
CA ASN A 71 37.94 -16.58 45.31
C ASN A 71 37.35 -16.56 43.87
N GLY A 72 37.41 -17.69 43.14
CA GLY A 72 36.79 -17.84 41.82
C GLY A 72 35.26 -17.65 41.86
N LEU A 73 34.59 -18.28 42.83
CA LEU A 73 33.14 -18.17 43.02
C LEU A 73 32.71 -16.76 43.43
N VAL A 74 33.43 -16.12 44.31
CA VAL A 74 33.18 -14.74 44.73
C VAL A 74 33.31 -13.80 43.53
N LYS A 75 34.37 -13.95 42.72
CA LYS A 75 34.57 -13.14 41.50
C LYS A 75 33.47 -13.35 40.46
N GLU A 76 33.03 -14.59 40.20
CA GLU A 76 31.95 -14.92 39.28
C GLU A 76 30.61 -14.29 39.75
N SER A 77 30.31 -14.40 41.05
CA SER A 77 29.13 -13.77 41.65
C SER A 77 29.15 -12.24 41.55
N GLN A 78 30.30 -11.61 41.79
CA GLN A 78 30.48 -10.17 41.67
C GLN A 78 30.29 -9.71 40.19
N GLN A 79 30.89 -10.42 39.23
CA GLN A 79 30.72 -10.11 37.80
C GLN A 79 29.27 -10.23 37.35
N ALA A 80 28.56 -11.28 37.82
CA ALA A 80 27.12 -11.43 37.48
C ALA A 80 26.29 -10.29 38.06
N ARG A 81 26.53 -9.87 39.28
CA ARG A 81 25.86 -8.71 39.91
C ARG A 81 26.11 -7.41 39.15
N LEU A 82 27.37 -7.12 38.78
CA LEU A 82 27.74 -5.94 38.03
C LEU A 82 27.08 -5.94 36.66
N LYS A 83 27.00 -7.09 35.99
CA LYS A 83 26.33 -7.21 34.69
C LYS A 83 24.84 -6.93 34.78
N ILE A 84 24.15 -7.45 35.79
CA ILE A 84 22.72 -7.19 36.01
C ILE A 84 22.49 -5.73 36.33
N ALA A 85 23.29 -5.10 37.18
CA ALA A 85 23.21 -3.67 37.48
C ALA A 85 23.39 -2.82 36.19
N SER A 86 24.44 -3.11 35.42
CA SER A 86 24.68 -2.39 34.15
C SER A 86 23.54 -2.52 33.14
N ILE A 87 22.91 -3.70 33.05
CA ILE A 87 21.72 -3.89 32.19
C ILE A 87 20.58 -3.03 32.72
N ASN A 88 20.29 -3.07 34.00
CA ASN A 88 19.21 -2.30 34.62
C ASN A 88 19.40 -0.78 34.43
N ASP A 89 20.63 -0.29 34.55
CA ASP A 89 20.98 1.12 34.39
C ASP A 89 20.90 1.60 32.94
N SER A 90 21.09 0.69 31.97
CA SER A 90 21.04 0.99 30.53
C SER A 90 19.64 0.93 29.94
N LEU A 91 18.63 0.48 30.67
CA LEU A 91 17.24 0.44 30.18
C LEU A 91 16.67 1.85 30.01
N PHE A 92 15.88 2.03 28.94
CA PHE A 92 15.08 3.24 28.72
C PHE A 92 13.77 3.20 29.52
N ASP A 93 13.21 2.01 29.71
CA ASP A 93 12.00 1.80 30.49
C ASP A 93 12.31 1.94 31.99
N ALA A 94 11.43 2.56 32.74
CA ALA A 94 11.54 2.65 34.20
C ALA A 94 11.28 1.29 34.83
N VAL A 95 12.13 0.89 35.77
CA VAL A 95 12.02 -0.35 36.56
C VAL A 95 11.91 0.02 38.03
N ILE A 96 10.83 -0.40 38.66
CA ILE A 96 10.50 -0.05 40.04
C ILE A 96 10.18 -1.36 40.80
N LEU A 97 10.87 -1.60 41.90
CA LEU A 97 10.58 -2.70 42.83
C LEU A 97 9.90 -2.14 44.07
N ILE A 98 8.76 -2.71 44.42
CA ILE A 98 8.03 -2.38 45.65
C ILE A 98 7.78 -3.61 46.48
N ASN A 99 7.66 -3.42 47.80
CA ASN A 99 7.26 -4.48 48.73
C ASN A 99 5.73 -4.67 48.78
N GLU A 100 5.29 -5.59 49.64
CA GLU A 100 3.88 -5.94 49.87
C GLU A 100 2.99 -4.77 50.37
N TYR A 101 3.61 -3.70 50.87
CA TYR A 101 2.94 -2.48 51.33
C TYR A 101 2.94 -1.34 50.29
N GLY A 102 3.49 -1.59 49.09
CA GLY A 102 3.60 -0.57 48.04
C GLY A 102 4.75 0.40 48.27
N ILE A 103 5.68 0.12 49.16
CA ILE A 103 6.86 0.96 49.42
C ILE A 103 7.95 0.64 48.39
N ILE A 104 8.51 1.67 47.78
CA ILE A 104 9.55 1.55 46.75
C ILE A 104 10.87 1.16 47.42
N GLU A 105 11.47 0.03 47.05
CA GLU A 105 12.71 -0.49 47.53
C GLU A 105 13.87 -0.27 46.55
N THR A 106 13.61 -0.35 45.27
CA THR A 106 14.64 -0.16 44.24
C THR A 106 14.03 0.48 42.96
N ILE A 107 14.83 1.35 42.36
CA ILE A 107 14.52 1.94 41.06
C ILE A 107 15.77 1.92 40.18
N ASN A 108 15.58 2.03 38.86
CA ASN A 108 16.66 2.29 37.92
C ASN A 108 16.73 3.80 37.56
N PRO A 109 17.84 4.27 36.93
CA PRO A 109 17.99 5.69 36.54
C PRO A 109 16.94 6.19 35.57
N ALA A 110 16.31 5.29 34.77
CA ALA A 110 15.21 5.68 33.90
C ALA A 110 13.96 6.13 34.68
N THR A 111 13.72 5.55 35.86
CA THR A 111 12.61 5.97 36.73
C THR A 111 12.76 7.45 37.16
N GLU A 112 13.96 7.86 37.56
CA GLU A 112 14.23 9.27 37.94
C GLU A 112 13.98 10.21 36.76
N ARG A 113 14.53 9.87 35.58
CA ARG A 113 14.34 10.66 34.35
C ARG A 113 12.88 10.76 33.93
N MET A 114 12.14 9.65 34.01
CA MET A 114 10.76 9.58 33.55
C MET A 114 9.80 10.32 34.47
N PHE A 115 9.92 10.12 35.78
CA PHE A 115 8.99 10.69 36.76
C PHE A 115 9.45 12.03 37.34
N GLY A 116 10.74 12.39 37.18
CA GLY A 116 11.27 13.68 37.64
C GLY A 116 11.53 13.77 39.14
N TYR A 117 11.50 12.66 39.86
CA TYR A 117 11.89 12.57 41.29
C TYR A 117 13.33 12.08 41.38
N SER A 118 14.06 12.52 42.40
CA SER A 118 15.35 11.95 42.72
C SER A 118 15.27 10.58 43.42
N HIS A 119 16.34 9.81 43.35
CA HIS A 119 16.44 8.50 44.01
C HIS A 119 16.04 8.57 45.51
N ASN A 120 16.55 9.57 46.22
CA ASN A 120 16.29 9.75 47.65
C ASN A 120 14.84 10.10 47.99
N GLU A 121 14.12 10.70 47.08
CA GLU A 121 12.68 11.02 47.25
C GLU A 121 11.79 9.80 47.00
N LEU A 122 12.23 8.89 46.10
CA LEU A 122 11.46 7.70 45.75
C LEU A 122 11.67 6.54 46.69
N ILE A 123 12.92 6.25 47.09
CA ILE A 123 13.20 5.11 47.98
C ILE A 123 12.56 5.34 49.33
N GLY A 124 11.81 4.34 49.80
CA GLY A 124 11.06 4.39 51.06
C GLY A 124 9.71 5.09 50.96
N SER A 125 9.42 5.76 49.82
CA SER A 125 8.09 6.36 49.56
C SER A 125 7.10 5.33 49.01
N ASN A 126 5.81 5.59 49.20
CA ASN A 126 4.79 4.75 48.60
C ASN A 126 4.63 5.03 47.09
N ILE A 127 4.54 3.99 46.27
CA ILE A 127 4.39 4.08 44.80
C ILE A 127 3.24 4.96 44.33
N LYS A 128 2.25 5.23 45.18
CA LYS A 128 1.10 6.09 44.90
C LYS A 128 1.44 7.50 44.46
N ILE A 129 2.62 8.02 44.80
CA ILE A 129 3.06 9.35 44.37
C ILE A 129 3.22 9.45 42.85
N LEU A 130 3.41 8.32 42.15
CA LEU A 130 3.63 8.22 40.71
C LEU A 130 2.31 8.08 39.92
N MET A 131 1.15 8.08 40.59
CA MET A 131 -0.15 7.86 39.96
C MET A 131 -1.16 8.96 40.29
N PRO A 132 -2.04 9.32 39.34
CA PRO A 132 -3.16 10.22 39.60
C PRO A 132 -4.33 9.49 40.28
N GLU A 133 -5.31 10.27 40.74
CA GLU A 133 -6.62 9.73 41.13
C GLU A 133 -7.38 9.15 39.91
N PRO A 134 -8.16 8.08 40.06
CA PRO A 134 -8.47 7.34 41.30
C PRO A 134 -7.43 6.25 41.63
N PHE A 135 -6.42 6.05 40.82
CA PHE A 135 -5.43 4.96 40.99
C PHE A 135 -4.63 5.10 42.28
N CYS A 136 -4.34 6.35 42.67
CA CYS A 136 -3.63 6.65 43.91
C CYS A 136 -4.36 6.17 45.15
N SER A 137 -5.64 6.50 45.30
CA SER A 137 -6.47 6.11 46.45
C SER A 137 -6.82 4.62 46.45
N GLU A 138 -6.90 3.99 45.29
CA GLU A 138 -7.31 2.57 45.17
C GLU A 138 -6.13 1.58 45.20
N HIS A 139 -4.91 2.02 45.11
CA HIS A 139 -3.75 1.14 44.93
C HIS A 139 -3.56 0.14 46.06
N ASP A 140 -3.66 0.59 47.30
CA ASP A 140 -3.52 -0.30 48.48
C ASP A 140 -4.59 -1.40 48.49
N ARG A 141 -5.81 -1.06 48.05
CA ARG A 141 -6.91 -2.04 47.91
C ARG A 141 -6.57 -3.07 46.83
N TYR A 142 -5.94 -2.67 45.74
CA TYR A 142 -5.52 -3.60 44.67
C TYR A 142 -4.44 -4.58 45.16
N LEU A 143 -3.42 -4.09 45.88
CA LEU A 143 -2.40 -4.92 46.49
C LEU A 143 -2.96 -5.88 47.53
N HIS A 144 -3.78 -5.39 48.45
CA HIS A 144 -4.41 -6.21 49.51
C HIS A 144 -5.29 -7.31 48.89
N ASN A 145 -6.12 -6.98 47.94
CA ASN A 145 -6.98 -7.95 47.26
C ASN A 145 -6.15 -9.03 46.55
N PHE A 146 -5.06 -8.67 45.86
CA PHE A 146 -4.19 -9.66 45.21
C PHE A 146 -3.51 -10.58 46.25
N LEU A 147 -2.92 -10.03 47.29
CA LEU A 147 -2.24 -10.80 48.33
C LEU A 147 -3.22 -11.76 49.03
N THR A 148 -4.47 -11.39 49.21
CA THR A 148 -5.50 -12.20 49.87
C THR A 148 -6.13 -13.24 48.97
N THR A 149 -6.50 -12.87 47.74
CA THR A 149 -7.27 -13.73 46.84
C THR A 149 -6.42 -14.46 45.81
N ARG A 150 -5.20 -13.99 45.56
CA ARG A 150 -4.30 -14.44 44.47
C ARG A 150 -4.91 -14.35 43.08
N ILE A 151 -6.00 -13.59 42.95
CA ILE A 151 -6.62 -13.33 41.64
C ILE A 151 -5.98 -12.07 41.01
N PRO A 152 -5.23 -12.19 39.91
CA PRO A 152 -4.53 -11.07 39.32
C PRO A 152 -5.50 -10.15 38.58
N LYS A 153 -5.56 -8.87 38.95
CA LYS A 153 -6.27 -7.83 38.18
C LYS A 153 -5.34 -7.18 37.15
N ILE A 154 -4.10 -6.94 37.50
CA ILE A 154 -3.05 -6.32 36.66
C ILE A 154 -1.80 -7.20 36.58
N ILE A 155 -1.43 -7.85 37.71
CA ILE A 155 -0.20 -8.62 37.86
C ILE A 155 -0.17 -9.84 36.93
N GLY A 156 0.92 -10.04 36.19
CA GLY A 156 1.09 -11.18 35.29
C GLY A 156 0.23 -11.16 34.02
N LYS A 157 -0.49 -10.07 33.75
CA LYS A 157 -1.27 -9.87 32.50
C LYS A 157 -0.50 -9.01 31.50
N THR A 158 -1.04 -8.95 30.28
CA THR A 158 -0.54 -8.10 29.19
C THR A 158 -0.39 -6.63 29.60
N ARG A 159 0.51 -5.92 28.92
CA ARG A 159 0.72 -4.47 29.03
C ARG A 159 -0.59 -3.71 29.16
N ARG A 160 -0.61 -2.72 30.04
CA ARG A 160 -1.78 -1.88 30.27
C ARG A 160 -1.40 -0.41 30.19
N GLU A 161 -2.09 0.28 29.33
CA GLU A 161 -1.99 1.75 29.23
C GLU A 161 -2.72 2.37 30.44
N VAL A 162 -1.99 3.16 31.22
CA VAL A 162 -2.51 3.88 32.38
C VAL A 162 -1.84 5.27 32.45
N PRO A 163 -2.48 6.25 33.07
CA PRO A 163 -1.85 7.56 33.29
C PRO A 163 -0.82 7.48 34.42
N GLY A 164 0.37 8.02 34.17
CA GLY A 164 1.39 8.30 35.17
C GLY A 164 1.35 9.77 35.60
N LYS A 165 1.92 10.09 36.76
CA LYS A 165 2.06 11.44 37.29
C LYS A 165 3.51 11.75 37.60
N ARG A 166 4.06 12.81 36.97
CA ARG A 166 5.41 13.29 37.23
C ARG A 166 5.48 14.19 38.48
N ALA A 167 6.68 14.46 38.97
CA ALA A 167 6.93 15.32 40.13
C ALA A 167 6.38 16.75 39.97
N ASN A 168 6.36 17.27 38.73
CA ASN A 168 5.79 18.59 38.40
C ASN A 168 4.25 18.59 38.33
N GLY A 169 3.59 17.43 38.57
CA GLY A 169 2.15 17.26 38.48
C GLY A 169 1.62 16.91 37.10
N GLU A 170 2.45 16.89 36.07
CA GLU A 170 2.08 16.52 34.70
C GLU A 170 1.60 15.07 34.63
N LEU A 171 0.50 14.84 33.91
CA LEU A 171 -0.01 13.52 33.60
C LEU A 171 0.49 13.09 32.23
N PHE A 172 0.97 11.86 32.12
CA PHE A 172 1.45 11.31 30.87
C PHE A 172 0.94 9.88 30.68
N PRO A 173 0.70 9.44 29.45
CA PRO A 173 0.33 8.06 29.16
C PRO A 173 1.53 7.14 29.33
N MET A 174 1.37 6.05 30.06
CA MET A 174 2.41 5.06 30.24
C MET A 174 1.88 3.64 30.06
N ASP A 175 2.73 2.76 29.52
CA ASP A 175 2.53 1.33 29.47
C ASP A 175 3.11 0.71 30.75
N LEU A 176 2.30 -0.04 31.47
CA LEU A 176 2.67 -0.68 32.73
C LEU A 176 2.57 -2.20 32.62
N VAL A 177 3.65 -2.88 33.02
CA VAL A 177 3.68 -4.33 33.28
C VAL A 177 4.08 -4.55 34.72
N VAL A 178 3.34 -5.37 35.46
CA VAL A 178 3.65 -5.71 36.84
C VAL A 178 3.79 -7.23 36.99
N SER A 179 4.89 -7.66 37.62
CA SER A 179 5.16 -9.07 37.97
C SER A 179 5.43 -9.24 39.44
N GLU A 180 5.00 -10.34 40.02
CA GLU A 180 5.33 -10.72 41.40
C GLU A 180 6.63 -11.52 41.43
N ILE A 181 7.45 -11.23 42.42
CA ILE A 181 8.65 -11.98 42.79
C ILE A 181 8.50 -12.44 44.24
N VAL A 182 8.65 -13.71 44.51
CA VAL A 182 8.61 -14.24 45.90
C VAL A 182 10.03 -14.51 46.38
N THR A 183 10.48 -13.71 47.34
CA THR A 183 11.84 -13.83 47.94
C THR A 183 11.71 -14.11 49.43
N ASN A 184 12.25 -15.25 49.88
CA ASN A 184 12.20 -15.67 51.28
C ASN A 184 10.78 -15.69 51.91
N GLY A 185 9.74 -16.02 51.10
CA GLY A 185 8.35 -16.08 51.55
C GLY A 185 7.62 -14.73 51.60
N ARG A 186 8.25 -13.63 51.15
CA ARG A 186 7.65 -12.32 51.01
C ARG A 186 7.37 -12.02 49.53
N SER A 187 6.24 -11.38 49.24
CA SER A 187 5.87 -10.93 47.89
C SER A 187 6.44 -9.55 47.65
N GLU A 188 7.22 -9.40 46.59
CA GLU A 188 7.72 -8.17 46.04
C GLU A 188 7.11 -7.99 44.64
N PHE A 189 6.92 -6.75 44.16
CA PHE A 189 6.36 -6.50 42.86
C PHE A 189 7.32 -5.65 42.05
N ILE A 190 7.63 -6.12 40.84
CA ILE A 190 8.41 -5.36 39.85
C ILE A 190 7.46 -4.75 38.82
N GLY A 191 7.49 -3.43 38.71
CA GLY A 191 6.83 -2.64 37.69
C GLY A 191 7.80 -2.22 36.61
N ILE A 192 7.48 -2.48 35.34
CA ILE A 192 8.19 -1.93 34.18
C ILE A 192 7.26 -0.94 33.53
N VAL A 193 7.73 0.30 33.40
CA VAL A 193 6.96 1.42 32.88
C VAL A 193 7.65 2.00 31.64
N ARG A 194 6.89 2.18 30.58
CA ARG A 194 7.32 2.87 29.36
C ARG A 194 6.50 4.14 29.18
N ASP A 195 7.17 5.24 28.95
CA ASP A 195 6.53 6.51 28.59
C ASP A 195 6.01 6.42 27.14
N MET A 196 4.73 6.67 26.94
CA MET A 196 4.04 6.62 25.65
C MET A 196 3.77 8.01 25.06
N THR A 197 4.29 9.07 25.68
CA THR A 197 4.01 10.46 25.27
C THR A 197 4.37 10.69 23.81
N ASP A 198 5.61 10.42 23.43
CA ASP A 198 6.08 10.63 22.04
C ASP A 198 5.32 9.74 21.05
N TYR A 199 5.04 8.50 21.45
CA TYR A 199 4.26 7.57 20.61
C TYR A 199 2.85 8.11 20.36
N LYS A 200 2.15 8.57 21.39
CA LYS A 200 0.79 9.14 21.27
C LYS A 200 0.78 10.43 20.45
N HIS A 201 1.77 11.29 20.63
CA HIS A 201 1.91 12.48 19.79
C HIS A 201 2.11 12.12 18.31
N ALA A 202 2.97 11.16 18.02
CA ALA A 202 3.19 10.70 16.65
C ALA A 202 1.92 10.05 16.05
N GLU A 203 1.21 9.22 16.83
CA GLU A 203 -0.06 8.61 16.42
C GLU A 203 -1.12 9.65 16.07
N HIS A 204 -1.29 10.66 16.93
CA HIS A 204 -2.24 11.76 16.69
C HIS A 204 -1.87 12.59 15.45
N GLU A 205 -0.59 12.92 15.27
CA GLU A 205 -0.16 13.69 14.09
C GLU A 205 -0.31 12.89 12.80
N MET A 206 -0.02 11.59 12.81
CA MET A 206 -0.28 10.71 11.66
C MET A 206 -1.78 10.62 11.34
N ALA A 207 -2.64 10.53 12.34
CA ALA A 207 -4.09 10.51 12.15
C ALA A 207 -4.58 11.84 11.54
N ARG A 208 -4.05 12.97 12.02
CA ARG A 208 -4.34 14.31 11.49
C ARG A 208 -3.91 14.45 10.02
N LEU A 209 -2.67 14.06 9.70
CA LEU A 209 -2.15 14.12 8.34
C LEU A 209 -2.97 13.25 7.38
N ARG A 210 -3.34 12.05 7.82
CA ARG A 210 -4.20 11.15 7.04
C ARG A 210 -5.57 11.75 6.75
N GLN A 211 -6.15 12.45 7.71
CA GLN A 211 -7.44 13.12 7.53
C GLN A 211 -7.34 14.27 6.51
N VAL A 212 -6.28 15.07 6.59
CA VAL A 212 -6.03 16.15 5.62
C VAL A 212 -5.84 15.59 4.21
N GLU A 213 -5.10 14.48 4.07
CA GLU A 213 -4.87 13.84 2.78
C GLU A 213 -6.18 13.29 2.18
N LEU A 214 -7.03 12.64 3.00
CA LEU A 214 -8.34 12.16 2.54
C LEU A 214 -9.23 13.31 2.05
N GLN A 215 -9.26 14.44 2.76
CA GLN A 215 -10.02 15.62 2.34
C GLN A 215 -9.49 16.20 1.02
N ARG A 216 -8.16 16.18 0.85
CA ARG A 216 -7.53 16.64 -0.40
C ARG A 216 -7.88 15.74 -1.59
N LEU A 217 -7.86 14.42 -1.38
CA LEU A 217 -8.24 13.46 -2.42
C LEU A 217 -9.72 13.61 -2.82
N ASP A 218 -10.61 13.76 -1.85
CA ASP A 218 -12.04 14.00 -2.08
C ASP A 218 -12.28 15.30 -2.87
N TYR A 219 -11.60 16.39 -2.50
CA TYR A 219 -11.66 17.64 -3.24
C TYR A 219 -11.19 17.48 -4.70
N LEU A 220 -10.03 16.83 -4.92
CA LEU A 220 -9.51 16.61 -6.27
C LEU A 220 -10.42 15.72 -7.12
N GLN A 221 -11.02 14.69 -6.50
CA GLN A 221 -11.98 13.83 -7.18
C GLN A 221 -13.21 14.63 -7.62
N HIS A 222 -13.75 15.50 -6.76
CA HIS A 222 -14.87 16.36 -7.09
C HIS A 222 -14.55 17.34 -8.23
N GLU A 223 -13.36 17.94 -8.26
CA GLU A 223 -12.89 18.80 -9.36
C GLU A 223 -12.84 18.03 -10.69
N LEU A 224 -12.34 16.79 -10.66
CA LEU A 224 -12.32 15.93 -11.86
C LEU A 224 -13.72 15.55 -12.34
N GLU A 225 -14.65 15.26 -11.44
CA GLU A 225 -16.04 14.98 -11.78
C GLU A 225 -16.75 16.21 -12.41
N MET A 226 -16.43 17.41 -11.90
CA MET A 226 -16.90 18.65 -12.49
C MET A 226 -16.37 18.85 -13.91
N ALA A 227 -15.08 18.63 -14.13
CA ALA A 227 -14.45 18.72 -15.44
C ALA A 227 -15.03 17.68 -16.42
N ALA A 228 -15.25 16.45 -15.96
CA ALA A 228 -15.92 15.39 -16.74
C ALA A 228 -17.32 15.79 -17.20
N ARG A 229 -18.10 16.41 -16.31
CA ARG A 229 -19.44 16.93 -16.70
C ARG A 229 -19.36 18.02 -17.75
N VAL A 230 -18.41 18.95 -17.61
CA VAL A 230 -18.20 20.00 -18.63
C VAL A 230 -17.83 19.37 -19.98
N GLN A 231 -16.89 18.42 -19.99
CA GLN A 231 -16.48 17.71 -21.20
C GLN A 231 -17.65 16.96 -21.84
N LYS A 232 -18.41 16.19 -21.08
CA LYS A 232 -19.56 15.44 -21.56
C LYS A 232 -20.61 16.34 -22.19
N ASN A 233 -20.85 17.54 -21.66
CA ASN A 233 -21.79 18.51 -22.19
C ASN A 233 -21.33 19.17 -23.52
N MET A 234 -20.05 18.97 -23.93
CA MET A 234 -19.56 19.40 -25.23
C MET A 234 -20.02 18.48 -26.36
N LEU A 235 -20.29 17.21 -26.03
CA LEU A 235 -20.77 16.21 -26.99
C LEU A 235 -22.28 16.35 -27.24
N PRO A 236 -22.78 16.01 -28.43
CA PRO A 236 -24.21 15.84 -28.67
C PRO A 236 -24.72 14.63 -27.86
N LEU A 237 -25.55 14.85 -26.84
CA LEU A 237 -26.01 13.80 -25.92
C LEU A 237 -27.45 13.35 -26.16
N GLU A 238 -28.28 14.21 -26.71
CA GLU A 238 -29.72 13.96 -26.86
C GLU A 238 -30.05 13.54 -28.29
N PHE A 239 -30.40 12.29 -28.48
CA PHE A 239 -30.84 11.74 -29.76
C PHE A 239 -32.35 11.47 -29.77
N PRO A 240 -33.07 11.73 -30.90
CA PRO A 240 -32.56 12.23 -32.19
C PRO A 240 -32.19 13.72 -32.14
N LEU A 241 -30.98 14.07 -32.61
CA LEU A 241 -30.50 15.46 -32.67
C LEU A 241 -31.38 16.38 -33.53
N TYR A 242 -31.97 15.82 -34.61
CA TYR A 242 -32.78 16.56 -35.60
C TYR A 242 -34.09 15.80 -35.86
N PRO A 243 -35.08 15.87 -34.95
CA PRO A 243 -36.31 15.08 -35.08
C PRO A 243 -37.16 15.41 -36.30
N ASN A 244 -36.93 16.58 -36.93
CA ASN A 244 -37.62 16.98 -38.15
C ASN A 244 -36.93 16.49 -39.43
N CYS A 245 -35.68 16.06 -39.37
CA CYS A 245 -34.96 15.49 -40.51
C CYS A 245 -35.24 13.99 -40.56
N LYS A 246 -35.88 13.53 -41.63
CA LYS A 246 -36.23 12.12 -41.84
C LYS A 246 -35.29 11.41 -42.80
N GLU A 247 -34.37 12.13 -43.37
CA GLU A 247 -33.43 11.68 -44.40
C GLU A 247 -32.32 10.80 -43.83
N PHE A 248 -32.11 10.85 -42.52
CA PHE A 248 -31.09 10.05 -41.81
C PHE A 248 -31.51 9.69 -40.38
N ASP A 249 -30.95 8.61 -39.86
CA ASP A 249 -31.00 8.19 -38.48
C ASP A 249 -29.55 8.15 -37.96
N ILE A 250 -29.30 8.81 -36.84
CA ILE A 250 -27.96 8.89 -36.27
C ILE A 250 -28.02 8.67 -34.76
N PHE A 251 -27.03 7.94 -34.26
CA PHE A 251 -26.84 7.71 -32.83
C PHE A 251 -25.35 7.60 -32.53
N ALA A 252 -24.92 8.08 -31.35
CA ALA A 252 -23.57 7.94 -30.90
C ALA A 252 -23.53 7.63 -29.39
N SER A 253 -22.50 6.95 -28.95
CA SER A 253 -22.23 6.74 -27.55
C SER A 253 -20.73 6.85 -27.26
N MET A 254 -20.41 7.31 -26.05
CA MET A 254 -19.07 7.37 -25.52
C MET A 254 -19.09 6.90 -24.08
N VAL A 255 -18.23 5.91 -23.78
CA VAL A 255 -18.00 5.39 -22.43
C VAL A 255 -16.52 5.61 -22.12
N ALA A 256 -16.25 6.57 -21.25
CA ALA A 256 -14.88 6.88 -20.87
C ALA A 256 -14.31 5.82 -19.91
N ALA A 257 -13.06 5.41 -20.13
CA ALA A 257 -12.34 4.49 -19.25
C ALA A 257 -11.96 5.12 -17.89
N ARG A 258 -11.85 6.43 -17.85
CA ARG A 258 -11.58 7.22 -16.63
C ARG A 258 -12.65 8.31 -16.48
N GLN A 259 -12.49 9.16 -15.44
CA GLN A 259 -13.42 10.29 -15.24
C GLN A 259 -13.47 11.23 -16.46
N ILE A 260 -12.34 11.40 -17.15
CA ILE A 260 -12.19 12.29 -18.31
C ILE A 260 -11.46 11.53 -19.40
N GLY A 261 -12.02 11.53 -20.64
CA GLY A 261 -11.49 10.82 -21.80
C GLY A 261 -10.80 11.74 -22.81
N GLY A 262 -10.10 11.12 -23.77
CA GLY A 262 -9.53 11.77 -24.96
C GLY A 262 -10.47 11.71 -26.16
N ASP A 263 -11.33 10.74 -26.19
CA ASP A 263 -12.26 10.47 -27.27
C ASP A 263 -13.34 11.53 -27.42
N PHE A 264 -13.81 11.67 -28.63
CA PHE A 264 -14.97 12.53 -28.92
C PHE A 264 -15.66 12.13 -30.23
N TYR A 265 -16.89 12.54 -30.33
CA TYR A 265 -17.64 12.59 -31.59
C TYR A 265 -18.34 13.94 -31.72
N ASP A 266 -18.63 14.33 -32.94
CA ASP A 266 -19.40 15.53 -33.19
C ASP A 266 -20.33 15.34 -34.38
N VAL A 267 -21.55 15.90 -34.27
CA VAL A 267 -22.59 15.82 -35.28
C VAL A 267 -23.32 17.15 -35.34
N PHE A 268 -23.35 17.80 -36.51
CA PHE A 268 -24.13 19.01 -36.70
C PHE A 268 -24.48 19.23 -38.16
N LEU A 269 -25.61 19.92 -38.42
CA LEU A 269 -25.97 20.41 -39.74
C LEU A 269 -25.11 21.65 -40.07
N MET A 270 -24.41 21.60 -41.22
CA MET A 270 -23.66 22.74 -41.75
C MET A 270 -24.59 23.71 -42.48
N ASP A 271 -25.57 23.15 -43.15
CA ASP A 271 -26.68 23.85 -43.85
C ASP A 271 -27.90 22.91 -43.88
N GLU A 272 -28.96 23.30 -44.62
CA GLU A 272 -30.20 22.51 -44.70
C GLU A 272 -30.00 21.11 -45.32
N ASN A 273 -28.92 20.90 -46.08
CA ASN A 273 -28.70 19.68 -46.85
C ASN A 273 -27.44 18.93 -46.48
N LYS A 274 -26.60 19.48 -45.62
CA LYS A 274 -25.28 18.88 -45.30
C LYS A 274 -25.14 18.58 -43.83
N LEU A 275 -25.00 17.31 -43.51
CA LEU A 275 -24.72 16.80 -42.16
C LEU A 275 -23.23 16.53 -42.03
N PHE A 276 -22.58 17.18 -41.07
CA PHE A 276 -21.20 16.91 -40.69
C PHE A 276 -21.18 15.87 -39.58
N VAL A 277 -20.29 14.88 -39.68
CA VAL A 277 -20.01 13.89 -38.64
C VAL A 277 -18.53 13.77 -38.45
N ALA A 278 -18.10 13.58 -37.22
CA ALA A 278 -16.70 13.35 -36.89
C ALA A 278 -16.57 12.41 -35.68
N ILE A 279 -15.50 11.66 -35.65
CA ILE A 279 -15.05 10.87 -34.50
C ILE A 279 -13.54 10.98 -34.41
N GLY A 280 -13.01 11.10 -33.21
CA GLY A 280 -11.57 11.22 -33.01
C GLY A 280 -11.16 10.76 -31.62
N ASP A 281 -9.87 10.45 -31.52
CA ASP A 281 -9.18 10.08 -30.30
C ASP A 281 -7.92 10.92 -30.15
N VAL A 282 -7.71 11.44 -28.92
CA VAL A 282 -6.56 12.25 -28.54
C VAL A 282 -5.55 11.39 -27.82
N SER A 283 -4.32 11.34 -28.31
CA SER A 283 -3.23 10.60 -27.67
C SER A 283 -3.05 10.98 -26.20
N GLY A 284 -2.83 9.96 -25.35
CA GLY A 284 -2.69 10.13 -23.89
C GLY A 284 -4.05 10.09 -23.18
N LYS A 285 -4.05 10.33 -21.87
CA LYS A 285 -5.26 10.17 -21.03
C LYS A 285 -5.37 11.28 -20.00
N GLY A 286 -6.57 11.49 -19.48
CA GLY A 286 -6.86 12.45 -18.43
C GLY A 286 -7.00 13.88 -18.90
N VAL A 287 -6.74 14.86 -18.03
CA VAL A 287 -7.05 16.29 -18.24
C VAL A 287 -6.39 16.88 -19.49
N SER A 288 -5.16 16.47 -19.80
CA SER A 288 -4.45 16.97 -20.98
C SER A 288 -5.14 16.54 -22.28
N ALA A 289 -5.54 15.28 -22.39
CA ALA A 289 -6.27 14.77 -23.53
C ALA A 289 -7.64 15.46 -23.69
N ALA A 290 -8.37 15.63 -22.59
CA ALA A 290 -9.66 16.30 -22.55
C ALA A 290 -9.58 17.78 -23.03
N LEU A 291 -8.54 18.51 -22.66
CA LEU A 291 -8.34 19.89 -23.10
C LEU A 291 -8.00 19.96 -24.60
N HIS A 292 -7.17 19.03 -25.12
CA HIS A 292 -6.89 18.95 -26.55
C HIS A 292 -8.12 18.52 -27.36
N MET A 293 -8.94 17.61 -26.84
CA MET A 293 -10.24 17.24 -27.38
C MET A 293 -11.15 18.47 -27.50
N ALA A 294 -11.30 19.24 -26.41
CA ALA A 294 -12.12 20.45 -26.41
C ALA A 294 -11.62 21.49 -27.42
N GLN A 295 -10.31 21.69 -27.51
CA GLN A 295 -9.69 22.57 -28.51
C GLN A 295 -9.97 22.08 -29.94
N CYS A 296 -9.80 20.78 -30.19
CA CYS A 296 -10.06 20.16 -31.49
C CYS A 296 -11.52 20.37 -31.93
N MET A 297 -12.47 20.07 -31.05
CA MET A 297 -13.91 20.26 -31.34
C MET A 297 -14.25 21.71 -31.64
N ALA A 298 -13.76 22.67 -30.86
CA ALA A 298 -14.01 24.08 -31.08
C ALA A 298 -13.48 24.55 -32.45
N HIS A 299 -12.25 24.15 -32.82
CA HIS A 299 -11.68 24.46 -34.13
C HIS A 299 -12.42 23.77 -35.27
N LEU A 300 -12.83 22.51 -35.09
CA LEU A 300 -13.55 21.73 -36.06
C LEU A 300 -14.85 22.41 -36.43
N ARG A 301 -15.66 22.79 -35.43
CA ARG A 301 -16.93 23.56 -35.66
C ARG A 301 -16.69 24.89 -36.33
N MET A 302 -15.70 25.67 -35.89
CA MET A 302 -15.36 26.96 -36.50
C MET A 302 -14.95 26.81 -37.97
N LEU A 303 -14.11 25.85 -38.30
CA LEU A 303 -13.64 25.63 -39.68
C LEU A 303 -14.75 25.15 -40.60
N SER A 304 -15.68 24.33 -40.09
CA SER A 304 -16.82 23.79 -40.83
C SER A 304 -17.85 24.84 -41.24
N LEU A 305 -17.89 25.99 -40.58
CA LEU A 305 -18.74 27.12 -41.00
C LEU A 305 -18.31 27.73 -42.34
N HIS A 306 -17.04 27.55 -42.72
CA HIS A 306 -16.45 28.24 -43.90
C HIS A 306 -15.85 27.31 -44.93
N GLU A 307 -15.82 26.01 -44.67
CA GLU A 307 -15.26 25.01 -45.56
C GLU A 307 -16.12 23.73 -45.55
N SER A 308 -16.59 23.32 -46.71
CA SER A 308 -17.46 22.14 -46.89
C SER A 308 -16.73 20.91 -47.43
N ARG A 309 -15.39 20.89 -47.40
CA ARG A 309 -14.55 19.77 -47.88
C ARG A 309 -13.77 19.18 -46.72
N PRO A 310 -14.03 17.92 -46.30
CA PRO A 310 -13.43 17.32 -45.12
C PRO A 310 -11.91 17.40 -45.12
N HIS A 311 -11.25 17.08 -46.21
CA HIS A 311 -9.77 17.10 -46.30
C HIS A 311 -9.17 18.51 -46.13
N LYS A 312 -9.89 19.56 -46.48
CA LYS A 312 -9.45 20.95 -46.28
C LYS A 312 -9.66 21.37 -44.81
N ILE A 313 -10.75 20.89 -44.20
CA ILE A 313 -11.00 21.08 -42.77
C ILE A 313 -9.85 20.43 -41.99
N LEU A 314 -9.52 19.16 -42.26
CA LEU A 314 -8.43 18.47 -41.60
C LEU A 314 -7.09 19.18 -41.77
N ARG A 315 -6.77 19.67 -42.98
CA ARG A 315 -5.53 20.41 -43.22
C ARG A 315 -5.39 21.68 -42.38
N LYS A 316 -6.47 22.48 -42.33
CA LYS A 316 -6.51 23.71 -41.53
C LYS A 316 -6.45 23.41 -40.04
N LEU A 317 -7.21 22.42 -39.60
CA LEU A 317 -7.22 21.94 -38.21
C LEU A 317 -5.84 21.46 -37.76
N ASN A 318 -5.18 20.63 -38.58
CA ASN A 318 -3.84 20.15 -38.30
C ASN A 318 -2.84 21.30 -38.06
N ASN A 319 -2.87 22.33 -38.93
CA ASN A 319 -1.95 23.45 -38.77
C ASN A 319 -2.21 24.24 -37.48
N LEU A 320 -3.49 24.44 -37.12
CA LEU A 320 -3.88 25.10 -35.86
C LEU A 320 -3.41 24.28 -34.64
N LEU A 321 -3.60 22.96 -34.67
CA LEU A 321 -3.15 22.08 -33.59
C LEU A 321 -1.63 22.05 -33.46
N CYS A 322 -0.87 22.11 -34.56
CA CYS A 322 0.58 22.19 -34.54
C CYS A 322 1.14 23.51 -33.99
N GLU A 323 0.37 24.61 -33.97
CA GLU A 323 0.87 25.93 -33.53
C GLU A 323 1.24 25.99 -32.07
N ASN A 324 0.48 25.31 -31.18
CA ASN A 324 0.64 25.37 -29.74
C ASN A 324 0.85 23.98 -29.11
N ASN A 325 1.38 23.02 -29.85
CA ASN A 325 1.55 21.63 -29.39
C ASN A 325 2.87 21.44 -28.63
N GLY A 326 3.09 22.17 -27.55
CA GLY A 326 4.26 21.99 -26.67
C GLY A 326 4.29 20.64 -25.94
N SER A 327 3.16 19.94 -25.85
CA SER A 327 3.01 18.63 -25.23
C SER A 327 3.31 17.45 -26.17
N GLY A 328 3.43 17.69 -27.49
CA GLY A 328 3.63 16.64 -28.48
C GLY A 328 2.44 15.69 -28.65
N MET A 329 1.25 16.12 -28.24
CA MET A 329 0.02 15.30 -28.35
C MET A 329 -0.48 15.33 -29.79
N PHE A 330 -1.06 14.24 -30.25
CA PHE A 330 -1.65 14.10 -31.57
C PHE A 330 -3.09 13.59 -31.47
N ILE A 331 -3.83 13.75 -32.55
CA ILE A 331 -5.24 13.34 -32.62
C ILE A 331 -5.44 12.50 -33.87
N THR A 332 -6.06 11.32 -33.69
CA THR A 332 -6.62 10.58 -34.82
C THR A 332 -8.02 11.09 -35.07
N LEU A 333 -8.41 11.35 -36.33
CA LEU A 333 -9.71 11.91 -36.64
C LEU A 333 -10.22 11.39 -37.98
N CYS A 334 -11.45 10.87 -37.97
CA CYS A 334 -12.22 10.65 -39.20
C CYS A 334 -13.38 11.64 -39.23
N CYS A 335 -13.56 12.38 -40.32
CA CYS A 335 -14.72 13.23 -40.49
C CYS A 335 -15.32 13.11 -41.90
N GLY A 336 -16.65 13.28 -41.98
CA GLY A 336 -17.40 13.19 -43.23
C GLY A 336 -18.55 14.18 -43.31
N ILE A 337 -19.00 14.43 -44.52
CA ILE A 337 -20.12 15.27 -44.82
C ILE A 337 -21.09 14.46 -45.69
N LEU A 338 -22.32 14.26 -45.19
CA LEU A 338 -23.42 13.65 -45.94
C LEU A 338 -24.25 14.76 -46.56
N ASP A 339 -24.43 14.68 -47.87
CA ASP A 339 -25.52 15.41 -48.57
C ASP A 339 -26.82 14.61 -48.39
N VAL A 340 -27.74 15.14 -47.61
CA VAL A 340 -28.95 14.43 -47.19
C VAL A 340 -29.96 14.29 -48.33
N GLN A 341 -29.81 15.09 -49.41
CA GLN A 341 -30.67 15.01 -50.60
C GLN A 341 -30.22 13.91 -51.55
N THR A 342 -28.92 13.78 -51.75
CA THR A 342 -28.34 12.87 -52.74
C THR A 342 -27.83 11.55 -52.13
N GLY A 343 -27.53 11.52 -50.83
CA GLY A 343 -26.90 10.38 -50.17
C GLY A 343 -25.38 10.32 -50.44
N GLU A 344 -24.79 11.35 -51.08
CA GLU A 344 -23.34 11.41 -51.25
C GLU A 344 -22.64 11.65 -49.89
N PHE A 345 -21.75 10.73 -49.48
CA PHE A 345 -20.95 10.85 -48.25
C PHE A 345 -19.49 11.05 -48.63
N VAL A 346 -19.01 12.28 -48.42
CA VAL A 346 -17.60 12.65 -48.64
C VAL A 346 -16.87 12.66 -47.33
N TYR A 347 -15.80 11.88 -47.21
CA TYR A 347 -15.06 11.74 -45.96
C TYR A 347 -13.53 11.86 -46.13
N SER A 348 -12.85 12.16 -45.05
CA SER A 348 -11.41 12.22 -44.93
C SER A 348 -10.95 11.67 -43.58
N ASN A 349 -9.78 11.04 -43.56
CA ASN A 349 -9.25 10.37 -42.38
C ASN A 349 -7.81 10.84 -42.08
N ALA A 350 -7.53 11.13 -40.84
CA ALA A 350 -6.22 11.53 -40.32
C ALA A 350 -5.70 10.47 -39.32
N GLY A 351 -5.39 9.28 -39.82
CA GLY A 351 -4.81 8.21 -39.02
C GLY A 351 -5.77 7.52 -38.04
N HIS A 352 -7.07 7.70 -38.21
CA HIS A 352 -8.10 7.08 -37.39
C HIS A 352 -8.51 5.71 -37.95
N ASN A 353 -9.13 4.87 -37.13
CA ASN A 353 -9.67 3.56 -37.51
C ASN A 353 -10.56 3.67 -38.77
N PRO A 354 -10.47 2.70 -39.70
CA PRO A 354 -11.31 2.73 -40.90
C PRO A 354 -12.78 2.51 -40.53
N PRO A 355 -13.70 3.40 -40.98
CA PRO A 355 -15.11 3.17 -40.77
C PRO A 355 -15.60 1.89 -41.47
N LEU A 356 -16.75 1.38 -41.02
CA LEU A 356 -17.43 0.24 -41.64
C LEU A 356 -18.71 0.74 -42.35
N THR A 357 -19.03 0.13 -43.49
CA THR A 357 -20.28 0.44 -44.21
C THR A 357 -20.84 -0.78 -44.96
N ASN A 358 -22.15 -0.82 -45.14
CA ASN A 358 -22.81 -1.79 -46.01
C ASN A 358 -23.19 -1.19 -47.38
N ALA A 359 -22.67 0.00 -47.71
CA ALA A 359 -23.02 0.73 -48.93
C ALA A 359 -22.30 0.20 -50.19
N ILE A 360 -21.15 -0.48 -50.05
CA ILE A 360 -20.28 -0.83 -51.17
C ILE A 360 -20.80 -2.12 -51.86
N ASN A 361 -20.94 -3.22 -51.08
CA ASN A 361 -21.34 -4.53 -51.61
C ASN A 361 -22.63 -5.09 -50.96
N GLY A 362 -23.37 -4.29 -50.23
CA GLY A 362 -24.57 -4.71 -49.52
C GLY A 362 -24.34 -5.45 -48.19
N CYS A 363 -23.06 -5.73 -47.85
CA CYS A 363 -22.66 -6.25 -46.58
C CYS A 363 -21.66 -5.30 -45.91
N TYR A 364 -21.58 -5.32 -44.57
CA TYR A 364 -20.60 -4.48 -43.89
C TYR A 364 -19.18 -4.89 -44.30
N GLU A 365 -18.42 -3.89 -44.65
CA GLU A 365 -16.99 -3.98 -44.95
C GLU A 365 -16.27 -2.68 -44.53
N PHE A 366 -14.93 -2.76 -44.35
CA PHE A 366 -14.16 -1.56 -44.06
C PHE A 366 -14.11 -0.62 -45.23
N MET A 367 -14.37 0.64 -44.93
CA MET A 367 -14.27 1.71 -45.95
C MET A 367 -12.77 1.93 -46.29
N PRO A 368 -12.43 2.19 -47.53
CA PRO A 368 -11.08 2.58 -47.92
C PRO A 368 -10.62 3.81 -47.15
N VAL A 369 -9.43 3.80 -46.61
CA VAL A 369 -8.85 4.99 -46.00
C VAL A 369 -7.48 5.28 -46.66
N PRO A 370 -7.27 6.53 -47.09
CA PRO A 370 -5.99 6.92 -47.65
C PRO A 370 -4.92 6.85 -46.50
N LYS A 371 -3.73 6.43 -46.85
CA LYS A 371 -2.58 6.53 -45.91
C LYS A 371 -2.39 8.00 -45.55
N SER A 372 -2.57 8.35 -44.31
CA SER A 372 -2.49 9.70 -43.80
C SER A 372 -1.84 9.70 -42.40
N ILE A 373 -1.35 10.86 -42.01
CA ILE A 373 -0.74 11.08 -40.71
C ILE A 373 -1.78 11.70 -39.76
N VAL A 374 -1.62 11.45 -38.48
CA VAL A 374 -2.43 12.02 -37.40
C VAL A 374 -2.34 13.55 -37.36
N LEU A 375 -3.31 14.22 -36.76
CA LEU A 375 -3.34 15.67 -36.58
C LEU A 375 -2.38 16.10 -35.46
N GLY A 376 -1.81 17.31 -35.61
CA GLY A 376 -0.95 17.90 -34.58
C GLY A 376 0.51 17.43 -34.61
N TYR A 377 0.86 16.43 -35.42
CA TYR A 377 2.21 15.89 -35.46
C TYR A 377 3.15 16.70 -36.39
N MET A 378 2.70 17.06 -37.59
CA MET A 378 3.51 17.77 -38.57
C MET A 378 2.66 18.78 -39.34
N ARG A 379 3.20 20.00 -39.59
CA ARG A 379 2.52 21.05 -40.36
C ARG A 379 2.41 20.70 -41.86
N ASP A 380 1.48 21.32 -42.53
CA ASP A 380 1.27 21.31 -43.99
C ASP A 380 1.01 19.92 -44.60
N VAL A 381 0.52 18.99 -43.80
CA VAL A 381 0.09 17.66 -44.27
C VAL A 381 -1.06 17.84 -45.26
N LYS A 382 -0.97 17.12 -46.38
CA LYS A 382 -2.05 17.07 -47.39
C LYS A 382 -2.92 15.86 -47.13
N TYR A 383 -4.14 16.12 -46.68
CA TYR A 383 -5.17 15.08 -46.55
C TYR A 383 -5.91 14.93 -47.89
N THR A 384 -6.39 13.72 -48.14
CA THR A 384 -7.22 13.40 -49.32
C THR A 384 -8.63 13.04 -48.87
N TYR A 385 -9.57 13.04 -49.79
CA TYR A 385 -10.94 12.62 -49.50
C TYR A 385 -11.34 11.47 -50.39
N LEU A 386 -12.32 10.72 -49.92
CA LEU A 386 -13.02 9.69 -50.70
C LEU A 386 -14.52 9.94 -50.61
N THR A 387 -15.25 9.37 -51.57
CA THR A 387 -16.70 9.50 -51.65
C THR A 387 -17.33 8.13 -51.72
N VAL A 388 -18.41 7.93 -50.95
CA VAL A 388 -19.27 6.74 -51.01
C VAL A 388 -20.70 7.20 -51.24
N GLN A 389 -21.40 6.58 -52.17
CA GLN A 389 -22.82 6.80 -52.41
C GLN A 389 -23.63 5.92 -51.42
N LEU A 390 -24.36 6.57 -50.52
CA LEU A 390 -25.29 5.89 -49.63
C LEU A 390 -26.66 5.80 -50.30
N ASN A 391 -27.21 4.59 -50.38
CA ASN A 391 -28.59 4.35 -50.72
C ASN A 391 -29.46 4.28 -49.45
N PRO A 392 -30.76 4.52 -49.55
CA PRO A 392 -31.65 4.35 -48.40
C PRO A 392 -31.47 2.98 -47.72
N GLY A 393 -31.24 2.96 -46.39
CA GLY A 393 -30.92 1.79 -45.61
C GLY A 393 -29.42 1.56 -45.34
N ASN A 394 -28.52 2.19 -46.10
CA ASN A 394 -27.09 2.07 -45.85
C ASN A 394 -26.64 2.79 -44.57
N THR A 395 -25.68 2.21 -43.91
CA THR A 395 -25.13 2.69 -42.64
C THR A 395 -23.61 2.89 -42.74
N VAL A 396 -23.12 3.98 -42.16
CA VAL A 396 -21.71 4.21 -41.89
C VAL A 396 -21.51 4.08 -40.38
N PHE A 397 -20.61 3.21 -39.94
CA PHE A 397 -20.27 2.97 -38.56
C PHE A 397 -18.85 3.44 -38.31
N LEU A 398 -18.68 4.37 -37.38
CA LEU A 398 -17.39 4.92 -36.95
C LEU A 398 -17.14 4.51 -35.51
N TYR A 399 -15.89 4.23 -35.14
CA TYR A 399 -15.51 3.75 -33.83
C TYR A 399 -14.07 4.11 -33.51
N THR A 400 -13.75 4.23 -32.22
CA THR A 400 -12.37 4.37 -31.73
C THR A 400 -11.75 3.01 -31.41
N ASP A 401 -10.44 2.96 -31.28
CA ASP A 401 -9.69 1.72 -31.02
C ASP A 401 -10.09 1.02 -29.72
N GLY A 402 -10.60 1.76 -28.70
CA GLY A 402 -11.14 1.15 -27.48
C GLY A 402 -12.25 0.12 -27.72
N VAL A 403 -12.95 0.16 -28.88
CA VAL A 403 -13.90 -0.90 -29.28
C VAL A 403 -13.17 -2.19 -29.62
N THR A 404 -12.14 -2.12 -30.45
CA THR A 404 -11.43 -3.32 -30.95
C THR A 404 -10.31 -3.77 -30.03
N GLU A 405 -9.81 -2.88 -29.19
CA GLU A 405 -8.81 -3.14 -28.16
C GLU A 405 -9.43 -3.50 -26.79
N ALA A 406 -10.76 -3.56 -26.67
CA ALA A 406 -11.43 -4.06 -25.48
C ALA A 406 -10.93 -5.47 -25.14
N GLU A 407 -10.45 -5.65 -23.90
CA GLU A 407 -9.69 -6.81 -23.46
C GLU A 407 -10.48 -7.68 -22.48
N ASN A 408 -10.45 -9.00 -22.68
CA ASN A 408 -11.06 -9.92 -21.73
C ASN A 408 -10.06 -10.35 -20.63
N LYS A 409 -10.52 -11.13 -19.66
CA LYS A 409 -9.69 -11.64 -18.54
C LYS A 409 -8.50 -12.51 -18.99
N GLN A 410 -8.53 -13.04 -20.21
CA GLN A 410 -7.46 -13.81 -20.80
C GLN A 410 -6.51 -12.98 -21.66
N GLN A 411 -6.66 -11.65 -21.65
CA GLN A 411 -5.86 -10.70 -22.44
C GLN A 411 -6.04 -10.86 -23.97
N HIS A 412 -7.19 -11.32 -24.40
CA HIS A 412 -7.55 -11.34 -25.81
C HIS A 412 -8.31 -10.04 -26.14
N LEU A 413 -8.02 -9.47 -27.32
CA LEU A 413 -8.70 -8.28 -27.83
C LEU A 413 -10.02 -8.65 -28.52
N PHE A 414 -10.99 -7.74 -28.49
CA PHE A 414 -12.26 -7.88 -29.21
C PHE A 414 -12.03 -7.99 -30.71
N SER A 415 -11.15 -7.19 -31.25
CA SER A 415 -10.63 -7.17 -32.61
C SER A 415 -11.59 -6.66 -33.70
N ASP A 416 -10.99 -6.15 -34.79
CA ASP A 416 -11.70 -5.70 -35.98
C ASP A 416 -12.52 -6.83 -36.63
N GLU A 417 -12.04 -8.07 -36.61
CA GLU A 417 -12.73 -9.22 -37.19
C GLU A 417 -14.04 -9.54 -36.47
N LYS A 418 -14.06 -9.48 -35.13
CA LYS A 418 -15.25 -9.67 -34.32
C LYS A 418 -16.28 -8.57 -34.56
N LEU A 419 -15.82 -7.31 -34.55
CA LEU A 419 -16.69 -6.16 -34.84
C LEU A 419 -17.34 -6.30 -36.21
N LEU A 420 -16.57 -6.59 -37.26
CA LEU A 420 -17.08 -6.78 -38.61
C LEU A 420 -18.10 -7.94 -38.65
N LYS A 421 -17.77 -9.09 -38.06
CA LYS A 421 -18.68 -10.24 -38.01
C LYS A 421 -20.00 -9.92 -37.32
N LEU A 422 -19.94 -9.17 -36.21
CA LEU A 422 -21.15 -8.74 -35.49
C LEU A 422 -22.03 -7.87 -36.37
N LEU A 423 -21.46 -6.84 -36.99
CA LEU A 423 -22.21 -5.92 -37.87
C LEU A 423 -22.80 -6.62 -39.09
N VAL A 424 -22.07 -7.58 -39.69
CA VAL A 424 -22.61 -8.40 -40.81
C VAL A 424 -23.81 -9.23 -40.37
N THR A 425 -23.80 -9.74 -39.15
CA THR A 425 -24.90 -10.58 -38.63
C THR A 425 -26.06 -9.80 -38.05
N SER A 426 -25.89 -8.49 -37.73
CA SER A 426 -26.92 -7.67 -37.13
C SER A 426 -28.10 -7.33 -38.09
N GLY A 427 -27.86 -7.41 -39.40
CA GLY A 427 -28.86 -7.05 -40.41
C GLY A 427 -29.13 -5.57 -40.47
N GLU A 428 -30.29 -5.21 -41.05
CA GLU A 428 -30.76 -3.83 -41.14
C GLU A 428 -31.50 -3.42 -39.86
N VAL A 429 -30.80 -2.65 -39.01
CA VAL A 429 -31.37 -2.12 -37.76
C VAL A 429 -31.14 -0.59 -37.68
N SER A 430 -31.78 0.09 -36.74
CA SER A 430 -31.59 1.53 -36.51
C SER A 430 -30.17 1.83 -36.03
N ALA A 431 -29.73 3.08 -36.18
CA ALA A 431 -28.41 3.54 -35.69
C ALA A 431 -28.23 3.25 -34.20
N GLN A 432 -29.25 3.54 -33.39
CA GLN A 432 -29.24 3.23 -31.96
C GLN A 432 -29.07 1.75 -31.71
N LYS A 433 -29.86 0.90 -32.39
CA LYS A 433 -29.80 -0.57 -32.16
C LYS A 433 -28.45 -1.15 -32.57
N THR A 434 -27.82 -0.61 -33.60
CA THR A 434 -26.47 -1.01 -34.02
C THR A 434 -25.47 -0.80 -32.88
N ILE A 435 -25.46 0.39 -32.27
CA ILE A 435 -24.55 0.70 -31.16
C ILE A 435 -24.86 -0.12 -29.90
N GLU A 436 -26.15 -0.31 -29.58
CA GLU A 436 -26.55 -1.15 -28.43
C GLU A 436 -26.07 -2.61 -28.58
N LEU A 437 -26.14 -3.17 -29.79
CA LEU A 437 -25.66 -4.52 -30.07
C LEU A 437 -24.14 -4.63 -29.88
N VAL A 438 -23.39 -3.64 -30.36
CA VAL A 438 -21.91 -3.65 -30.19
C VAL A 438 -21.54 -3.50 -28.71
N ASN A 439 -22.18 -2.57 -27.98
CA ASN A 439 -21.95 -2.43 -26.54
C ASN A 439 -22.23 -3.73 -25.78
N ALA A 440 -23.38 -4.36 -26.04
CA ALA A 440 -23.74 -5.60 -25.35
C ALA A 440 -22.76 -6.75 -25.61
N GLU A 441 -22.21 -6.85 -26.85
CA GLU A 441 -21.22 -7.86 -27.18
C GLU A 441 -19.86 -7.54 -26.54
N ILE A 442 -19.46 -6.26 -26.45
CA ILE A 442 -18.25 -5.84 -25.72
C ILE A 442 -18.38 -6.19 -24.24
N ASP A 443 -19.50 -5.83 -23.60
CA ASP A 443 -19.76 -6.11 -22.18
C ASP A 443 -19.70 -7.62 -21.91
N GLN A 444 -20.31 -8.42 -22.79
CA GLN A 444 -20.25 -9.89 -22.69
C GLN A 444 -18.84 -10.45 -22.89
N PHE A 445 -18.05 -9.84 -23.77
CA PHE A 445 -16.71 -10.30 -24.09
C PHE A 445 -15.71 -9.96 -22.99
N THR A 446 -15.81 -8.79 -22.36
CA THR A 446 -14.89 -8.31 -21.33
C THR A 446 -15.11 -8.97 -19.97
N GLU A 447 -16.33 -9.51 -19.69
CA GLU A 447 -16.64 -10.23 -18.43
C GLU A 447 -16.20 -9.49 -17.16
N ASP A 448 -16.52 -8.19 -17.05
CA ASP A 448 -16.10 -7.31 -15.96
C ASP A 448 -14.57 -7.05 -15.87
N SER A 449 -13.82 -7.21 -16.95
CA SER A 449 -12.46 -6.70 -17.03
C SER A 449 -12.46 -5.18 -16.97
N GLU A 450 -11.42 -4.60 -16.37
CA GLU A 450 -11.28 -3.15 -16.31
C GLU A 450 -11.10 -2.57 -17.73
N GLN A 451 -11.89 -1.58 -18.08
CA GLN A 451 -11.83 -0.91 -19.38
C GLN A 451 -10.49 -0.20 -19.55
N SER A 452 -9.73 -0.55 -20.59
CA SER A 452 -8.39 -0.03 -20.85
C SER A 452 -8.37 1.34 -21.53
N ASP A 453 -9.32 1.61 -22.44
CA ASP A 453 -9.42 2.87 -23.19
C ASP A 453 -10.87 3.32 -23.37
N ASP A 454 -11.06 4.59 -23.80
CA ASP A 454 -12.37 5.15 -24.08
C ASP A 454 -13.04 4.37 -25.23
N ILE A 455 -14.32 4.06 -25.11
CA ILE A 455 -15.10 3.35 -26.12
C ILE A 455 -16.09 4.33 -26.74
N THR A 456 -15.81 4.75 -27.97
CA THR A 456 -16.65 5.71 -28.68
C THR A 456 -17.13 5.14 -30.00
N MET A 457 -18.41 5.30 -30.28
CA MET A 457 -19.04 4.79 -31.49
C MET A 457 -20.06 5.82 -32.04
N LEU A 458 -20.16 5.89 -33.37
CA LEU A 458 -21.16 6.67 -34.07
C LEU A 458 -21.71 5.87 -35.26
N ALA A 459 -23.01 5.70 -35.33
CA ALA A 459 -23.70 5.08 -36.45
C ALA A 459 -24.56 6.11 -37.17
N LEU A 460 -24.36 6.27 -38.49
CA LEU A 460 -25.11 7.13 -39.39
C LEU A 460 -25.79 6.25 -40.42
N ARG A 461 -27.13 6.19 -40.40
CA ARG A 461 -27.95 5.47 -41.39
C ARG A 461 -28.65 6.48 -42.29
N TYR A 462 -28.46 6.36 -43.59
CA TYR A 462 -29.13 7.17 -44.56
C TYR A 462 -30.53 6.57 -44.88
N LEU A 463 -31.58 7.40 -44.88
CA LEU A 463 -32.95 6.97 -45.11
C LEU A 463 -33.53 7.49 -46.45
N GLY A 464 -32.89 8.53 -47.04
CA GLY A 464 -33.33 9.13 -48.31
C GLY A 464 -34.48 10.12 -48.17
N THR A 465 -34.74 10.89 -49.22
CA THR A 465 -35.75 11.95 -49.29
C THR A 465 -37.16 11.44 -49.54
N GLY A 466 -37.59 10.37 -48.95
CA GLY A 466 -38.93 9.81 -49.25
C GLY A 466 -39.49 8.83 -48.23
N TYR A 467 -38.82 8.66 -47.12
CA TYR A 467 -39.28 7.76 -46.05
C TYR A 467 -40.40 8.43 -45.23
N SER A 468 -41.65 8.26 -45.68
CA SER A 468 -42.80 8.34 -44.77
C SER A 468 -42.85 7.05 -44.00
N ASN A 469 -42.67 7.10 -42.67
CA ASN A 469 -42.93 5.93 -41.82
C ASN A 469 -44.35 5.42 -42.12
N ILE A 470 -44.44 4.21 -42.67
CA ILE A 470 -45.68 3.43 -42.73
C ILE A 470 -45.91 2.81 -41.36
#